data_4ceb703e82b0a700279d8f5fcf1680d0
#
_entry.id   4ceb703e82b0a700279d8f5fcf1680d0
#
_cell.length_a   1.000
_cell.length_b   1.000
_cell.length_c   1.000
_cell.angle_alpha   90.00
_cell.angle_beta   90.00
_cell.angle_gamma   90.00
#
_symmetry.space_group_name_H-M   'P 1'
#
loop_
_entity.id
_entity.type
_entity.pdbx_description
1 polymer ?
#
loop_
_entity_poly.entity_id
_entity_poly.type
_entity_poly.pdbx_seq_one_letter_code
_entity_poly.pdbx_strand_id
1 'polypeptide(L)'
;MAVSFALFGTLVDADLPSDPAAAVAAELRERGVSVPPDFGAIYRETHVDAPEGAEVPLPAHVSAALAARGVEAPNNAARRAVVAAFDPTVWRRNGVEAALAAAREHGPVAVCTNCRVPELARRALVRADLRDAFDSVVTSAACGWRKPDERAFRTVARRLGVPPAELVHVGDDPATDGGIADAGGRFIDVRGTPLSSLGSELEVRP
;
A
#
# COMPACT_ATOMS: atom_id res chain seq x y z
N MET A 1 -21.43 6.14 7.36
CA MET A 1 -20.27 6.57 6.57
C MET A 1 -19.02 5.91 7.17
N ALA A 2 -18.00 5.62 6.39
CA ALA A 2 -16.71 5.12 6.86
C ALA A 2 -15.58 5.91 6.18
N VAL A 3 -14.39 5.95 6.79
CA VAL A 3 -13.24 6.66 6.22
C VAL A 3 -12.08 5.70 6.03
N SER A 4 -11.45 5.74 4.86
CA SER A 4 -10.21 5.02 4.60
C SER A 4 -9.08 5.99 4.23
N PHE A 5 -7.86 5.62 4.58
CA PHE A 5 -6.67 6.42 4.32
C PHE A 5 -5.68 5.64 3.46
N ALA A 6 -5.02 6.30 2.53
CA ALA A 6 -3.76 5.81 2.00
C ALA A 6 -2.71 5.81 3.14
N LEU A 7 -1.64 5.03 3.00
CA LEU A 7 -0.63 4.92 4.06
C LEU A 7 0.56 5.82 3.80
N PHE A 8 1.38 5.45 2.81
CA PHE A 8 2.57 6.21 2.45
C PHE A 8 2.18 7.49 1.71
N GLY A 9 2.83 8.62 2.03
CA GLY A 9 2.48 9.94 1.50
C GLY A 9 1.26 10.60 2.16
N THR A 10 0.45 9.83 2.91
CA THR A 10 -0.77 10.32 3.57
C THR A 10 -0.65 10.27 5.10
N LEU A 11 -0.55 9.09 5.68
CA LEU A 11 -0.43 8.90 7.13
C LEU A 11 1.03 8.91 7.59
N VAL A 12 1.92 8.35 6.76
CA VAL A 12 3.35 8.22 7.08
C VAL A 12 4.21 8.56 5.89
N ASP A 13 5.42 9.05 6.17
CA ASP A 13 6.53 9.08 5.26
C ASP A 13 7.51 7.95 5.60
N ALA A 14 8.24 7.43 4.61
CA ALA A 14 9.15 6.30 4.79
C ALA A 14 10.38 6.44 3.89
N ASP A 15 11.54 6.08 4.43
CA ASP A 15 12.81 6.04 3.69
C ASP A 15 12.92 4.70 2.93
N LEU A 16 12.25 4.63 1.80
CA LEU A 16 12.24 3.46 0.92
C LEU A 16 13.50 3.43 0.04
N PRO A 17 13.98 2.24 -0.38
CA PRO A 17 15.14 2.13 -1.25
C PRO A 17 14.98 2.94 -2.54
N SER A 18 15.95 3.81 -2.84
CA SER A 18 15.97 4.59 -4.10
C SER A 18 16.18 3.70 -5.32
N ASP A 19 16.88 2.57 -5.18
CA ASP A 19 16.97 1.50 -6.18
C ASP A 19 16.46 0.18 -5.56
N PRO A 20 15.16 -0.10 -5.71
CA PRO A 20 14.56 -1.32 -5.19
C PRO A 20 15.16 -2.61 -5.76
N ALA A 21 15.54 -2.60 -7.04
CA ALA A 21 16.15 -3.77 -7.67
C ALA A 21 17.52 -4.08 -7.08
N ALA A 22 18.36 -3.05 -6.88
CA ALA A 22 19.66 -3.20 -6.25
C ALA A 22 19.56 -3.67 -4.79
N ALA A 23 18.62 -3.11 -4.03
CA ALA A 23 18.38 -3.51 -2.65
C ALA A 23 17.94 -4.98 -2.55
N VAL A 24 16.99 -5.40 -3.37
CA VAL A 24 16.54 -6.81 -3.42
C VAL A 24 17.67 -7.74 -3.89
N ALA A 25 18.47 -7.32 -4.87
CA ALA A 25 19.62 -8.10 -5.36
C ALA A 25 20.67 -8.33 -4.27
N ALA A 26 20.97 -7.32 -3.45
CA ALA A 26 21.88 -7.43 -2.32
C ALA A 26 21.36 -8.48 -1.32
N GLU A 27 20.11 -8.37 -0.92
CA GLU A 27 19.48 -9.30 0.02
C GLU A 27 19.34 -10.74 -0.50
N LEU A 28 19.17 -10.92 -1.83
CA LEU A 28 19.20 -12.24 -2.46
C LEU A 28 20.59 -12.87 -2.36
N ARG A 29 21.65 -12.12 -2.63
CA ARG A 29 23.07 -12.59 -2.52
C ARG A 29 23.41 -13.01 -1.10
N GLU A 30 23.01 -12.22 -0.10
CA GLU A 30 23.18 -12.55 1.32
C GLU A 30 22.51 -13.88 1.71
N ARG A 31 21.51 -14.31 0.93
CA ARG A 31 20.80 -15.60 1.11
C ARG A 31 21.31 -16.71 0.19
N GLY A 32 22.45 -16.49 -0.46
CA GLY A 32 23.08 -17.49 -1.32
C GLY A 32 22.42 -17.70 -2.67
N VAL A 33 21.58 -16.76 -3.13
CA VAL A 33 20.98 -16.81 -4.46
C VAL A 33 21.96 -16.24 -5.48
N SER A 34 22.22 -16.95 -6.56
CA SER A 34 23.04 -16.48 -7.69
C SER A 34 22.26 -15.46 -8.51
N VAL A 35 22.37 -14.17 -8.13
CA VAL A 35 21.65 -13.09 -8.79
C VAL A 35 22.24 -12.81 -10.18
N PRO A 36 21.45 -12.86 -11.27
CA PRO A 36 21.92 -12.55 -12.62
C PRO A 36 22.48 -11.14 -12.73
N PRO A 37 23.49 -10.90 -13.58
CA PRO A 37 24.11 -9.58 -13.73
C PRO A 37 23.13 -8.52 -14.28
N ASP A 38 22.13 -8.95 -15.05
CA ASP A 38 21.06 -8.11 -15.61
C ASP A 38 19.80 -8.04 -14.72
N PHE A 39 19.89 -8.42 -13.43
CA PHE A 39 18.73 -8.46 -12.53
C PHE A 39 18.00 -7.13 -12.47
N GLY A 40 18.69 -6.00 -12.50
CA GLY A 40 18.05 -4.68 -12.54
C GLY A 40 17.17 -4.45 -13.77
N ALA A 41 17.51 -5.05 -14.91
CA ALA A 41 16.68 -4.99 -16.12
C ALA A 41 15.47 -5.90 -16.00
N ILE A 42 15.68 -7.18 -15.67
CA ILE A 42 14.58 -8.15 -15.56
C ILE A 42 13.62 -7.81 -14.42
N TYR A 43 14.06 -7.16 -13.36
CA TYR A 43 13.19 -6.68 -12.28
C TYR A 43 12.14 -5.66 -12.77
N ARG A 44 12.41 -4.94 -13.86
CA ARG A 44 11.48 -3.97 -14.46
C ARG A 44 10.54 -4.57 -15.49
N GLU A 45 10.84 -5.80 -15.95
CA GLU A 45 10.04 -6.51 -16.94
C GLU A 45 8.80 -7.16 -16.29
N THR A 46 7.75 -7.41 -17.07
CA THR A 46 6.58 -8.15 -16.62
C THR A 46 6.84 -9.65 -16.80
N HIS A 47 6.83 -10.41 -15.70
CA HIS A 47 7.06 -11.85 -15.70
C HIS A 47 5.84 -12.68 -15.27
N VAL A 48 4.81 -12.01 -14.77
CA VAL A 48 3.58 -12.67 -14.31
C VAL A 48 2.43 -12.06 -15.08
N ASP A 49 1.73 -12.88 -15.84
CA ASP A 49 0.50 -12.46 -16.51
C ASP A 49 -0.60 -12.30 -15.45
N ALA A 50 -1.20 -11.12 -15.41
CA ALA A 50 -2.22 -10.78 -14.45
C ALA A 50 -3.25 -9.81 -15.08
N PRO A 51 -4.53 -9.92 -14.75
CA PRO A 51 -5.55 -8.99 -15.23
C PRO A 51 -5.21 -7.54 -14.90
N GLU A 52 -5.69 -6.62 -15.71
CA GLU A 52 -5.54 -5.18 -15.46
C GLU A 52 -6.07 -4.83 -14.07
N GLY A 53 -5.35 -3.98 -13.34
CA GLY A 53 -5.65 -3.60 -11.96
C GLY A 53 -5.28 -4.64 -10.90
N ALA A 54 -4.94 -5.87 -11.28
CA ALA A 54 -4.50 -6.87 -10.33
C ALA A 54 -3.12 -6.54 -9.76
N GLU A 55 -2.92 -6.89 -8.48
CA GLU A 55 -1.63 -6.73 -7.82
C GLU A 55 -0.84 -8.03 -7.81
N VAL A 56 0.36 -7.99 -8.35
CA VAL A 56 1.33 -9.08 -8.22
C VAL A 56 2.23 -8.80 -7.02
N PRO A 57 2.19 -9.59 -5.94
CA PRO A 57 3.08 -9.43 -4.80
C PRO A 57 4.55 -9.43 -5.21
N LEU A 58 5.34 -8.53 -4.67
CA LEU A 58 6.74 -8.35 -5.07
C LEU A 58 7.59 -9.64 -4.95
N PRO A 59 7.42 -10.49 -3.93
CA PRO A 59 8.14 -11.77 -3.89
C PRO A 59 7.83 -12.70 -5.06
N ALA A 60 6.58 -12.75 -5.51
CA ALA A 60 6.20 -13.55 -6.68
C ALA A 60 6.82 -13.00 -7.96
N HIS A 61 6.81 -11.69 -8.13
CA HIS A 61 7.48 -11.00 -9.23
C HIS A 61 9.00 -11.28 -9.24
N VAL A 62 9.67 -11.16 -8.09
CA VAL A 62 11.11 -11.46 -7.95
C VAL A 62 11.42 -12.91 -8.27
N SER A 63 10.60 -13.86 -7.79
CA SER A 63 10.77 -15.27 -8.13
C SER A 63 10.63 -15.53 -9.63
N ALA A 64 9.64 -14.92 -10.27
CA ALA A 64 9.42 -15.06 -11.71
C ALA A 64 10.56 -14.42 -12.53
N ALA A 65 11.06 -13.26 -12.11
CA ALA A 65 12.20 -12.59 -12.73
C ALA A 65 13.48 -13.47 -12.67
N LEU A 66 13.76 -14.10 -11.53
CA LEU A 66 14.88 -15.03 -11.38
C LEU A 66 14.70 -16.26 -12.26
N ALA A 67 13.51 -16.85 -12.25
CA ALA A 67 13.18 -18.05 -13.06
C ALA A 67 13.33 -17.79 -14.55
N ALA A 68 13.06 -16.57 -15.06
CA ALA A 68 13.28 -16.16 -16.44
C ALA A 68 14.77 -16.24 -16.86
N ARG A 69 15.70 -16.35 -15.91
CA ARG A 69 17.14 -16.57 -16.13
C ARG A 69 17.62 -17.95 -15.61
N GLY A 70 16.67 -18.88 -15.38
CA GLY A 70 16.99 -20.22 -14.88
C GLY A 70 17.52 -20.26 -13.45
N VAL A 71 17.27 -19.23 -12.66
CA VAL A 71 17.71 -19.14 -11.26
C VAL A 71 16.55 -19.46 -10.33
N GLU A 72 16.77 -20.42 -9.42
CA GLU A 72 15.83 -20.73 -8.35
C GLU A 72 16.16 -19.95 -7.07
N ALA A 73 15.13 -19.55 -6.35
CA ALA A 73 15.24 -18.92 -5.03
C ALA A 73 14.65 -19.85 -3.95
N PRO A 74 15.42 -20.82 -3.45
CA PRO A 74 14.93 -21.83 -2.51
C PRO A 74 14.57 -21.23 -1.16
N ASN A 75 13.82 -21.95 -0.35
CA ASN A 75 13.51 -21.62 1.05
C ASN A 75 12.88 -20.25 1.24
N ASN A 76 11.99 -19.83 0.33
CA ASN A 76 11.38 -18.50 0.32
C ASN A 76 12.41 -17.34 0.27
N ALA A 77 13.58 -17.55 -0.34
CA ALA A 77 14.64 -16.55 -0.38
C ALA A 77 14.15 -15.24 -1.00
N ALA A 78 13.36 -15.29 -2.10
CA ALA A 78 12.79 -14.10 -2.71
C ALA A 78 11.91 -13.30 -1.73
N ARG A 79 11.01 -13.96 -0.97
CA ARG A 79 10.18 -13.28 0.02
C ARG A 79 11.02 -12.68 1.15
N ARG A 80 11.99 -13.42 1.67
CA ARG A 80 12.86 -12.95 2.75
C ARG A 80 13.74 -11.79 2.29
N ALA A 81 14.26 -11.82 1.06
CA ALA A 81 15.03 -10.73 0.48
C ALA A 81 14.19 -9.46 0.29
N VAL A 82 12.97 -9.59 -0.27
CA VAL A 82 12.06 -8.47 -0.41
C VAL A 82 11.70 -7.85 0.95
N VAL A 83 11.37 -8.67 1.95
CA VAL A 83 11.01 -8.17 3.29
C VAL A 83 12.17 -7.43 3.96
N ALA A 84 13.42 -7.90 3.77
CA ALA A 84 14.61 -7.26 4.32
C ALA A 84 15.00 -5.99 3.55
N ALA A 85 14.93 -6.02 2.21
CA ALA A 85 15.21 -4.86 1.38
C ALA A 85 14.26 -3.67 1.64
N PHE A 86 13.03 -3.95 2.08
CA PHE A 86 12.02 -2.94 2.41
C PHE A 86 11.78 -2.88 3.92
N ASP A 87 12.80 -2.45 4.65
CA ASP A 87 12.74 -2.23 6.09
C ASP A 87 13.04 -0.76 6.47
N PRO A 88 12.19 0.21 6.01
CA PRO A 88 12.46 1.63 6.09
C PRO A 88 12.34 2.17 7.51
N THR A 89 13.01 3.29 7.78
CA THR A 89 12.59 4.22 8.82
C THR A 89 11.25 4.84 8.42
N VAL A 90 10.36 5.06 9.37
CA VAL A 90 9.01 5.57 9.12
C VAL A 90 8.73 6.71 10.07
N TRP A 91 8.11 7.77 9.57
CA TRP A 91 7.68 8.93 10.36
C TRP A 91 6.18 9.16 10.17
N ARG A 92 5.46 9.40 11.26
CA ARG A 92 4.07 9.83 11.23
C ARG A 92 3.99 11.27 10.73
N ARG A 93 3.09 11.53 9.79
CA ARG A 93 2.86 12.87 9.27
C ARG A 93 2.08 13.74 10.25
N ASN A 94 2.27 15.05 10.13
CA ASN A 94 1.57 16.02 10.97
C ASN A 94 0.06 15.99 10.71
N GLY A 95 -0.73 16.11 11.78
CA GLY A 95 -2.19 16.14 11.70
C GLY A 95 -2.88 14.78 11.65
N VAL A 96 -2.14 13.68 11.62
CA VAL A 96 -2.72 12.32 11.57
C VAL A 96 -3.62 12.04 12.76
N GLU A 97 -3.25 12.44 13.98
CA GLU A 97 -4.08 12.22 15.18
C GLU A 97 -5.42 12.95 15.08
N ALA A 98 -5.39 14.21 14.66
CA ALA A 98 -6.60 15.01 14.47
C ALA A 98 -7.49 14.42 13.36
N ALA A 99 -6.87 13.98 12.24
CA ALA A 99 -7.59 13.33 11.14
C ALA A 99 -8.27 12.04 11.57
N LEU A 100 -7.59 11.20 12.34
CA LEU A 100 -8.15 9.94 12.84
C LEU A 100 -9.26 10.18 13.86
N ALA A 101 -9.11 11.16 14.74
CA ALA A 101 -10.15 11.55 15.68
C ALA A 101 -11.42 11.99 14.95
N ALA A 102 -11.30 12.90 13.99
CA ALA A 102 -12.42 13.37 13.16
C ALA A 102 -13.06 12.21 12.36
N ALA A 103 -12.25 11.35 11.74
CA ALA A 103 -12.77 10.22 10.97
C ALA A 103 -13.60 9.27 11.85
N ARG A 104 -13.18 9.00 13.08
CA ARG A 104 -13.87 8.11 14.02
C ARG A 104 -15.23 8.63 14.49
N GLU A 105 -15.45 9.95 14.48
CA GLU A 105 -16.77 10.55 14.77
C GLU A 105 -17.81 10.16 13.71
N HIS A 106 -17.36 9.81 12.50
CA HIS A 106 -18.21 9.42 11.39
C HIS A 106 -18.42 7.90 11.22
N GLY A 107 -17.58 7.10 11.85
CA GLY A 107 -17.70 5.64 11.80
C GLY A 107 -16.36 4.89 11.74
N PRO A 108 -16.36 3.65 11.23
CA PRO A 108 -15.16 2.83 11.21
C PRO A 108 -14.11 3.38 10.24
N VAL A 109 -12.83 3.13 10.58
CA VAL A 109 -11.68 3.68 9.88
C VAL A 109 -10.77 2.57 9.36
N ALA A 110 -10.28 2.68 8.13
CA ALA A 110 -9.38 1.70 7.53
C ALA A 110 -8.17 2.33 6.85
N VAL A 111 -7.16 1.49 6.60
CA VAL A 111 -6.10 1.77 5.62
C VAL A 111 -6.42 1.07 4.31
N CYS A 112 -6.25 1.77 3.17
CA CYS A 112 -6.25 1.22 1.82
C CYS A 112 -5.01 1.67 1.08
N THR A 113 -4.03 0.78 0.89
CA THR A 113 -2.73 1.17 0.34
C THR A 113 -2.24 0.23 -0.75
N ASN A 114 -1.66 0.81 -1.83
CA ASN A 114 -0.91 0.05 -2.81
C ASN A 114 0.43 -0.38 -2.20
N CYS A 115 0.50 -1.63 -1.78
CA CYS A 115 1.69 -2.20 -1.16
C CYS A 115 1.89 -3.64 -1.62
N ARG A 116 2.92 -3.85 -2.46
CA ARG A 116 3.32 -5.16 -3.01
C ARG A 116 4.22 -5.96 -2.07
N VAL A 117 4.76 -5.29 -1.03
CA VAL A 117 5.72 -5.88 -0.10
C VAL A 117 5.00 -6.46 1.09
N PRO A 118 5.14 -7.77 1.36
CA PRO A 118 4.51 -8.39 2.53
C PRO A 118 4.94 -7.71 3.83
N GLU A 119 3.97 -7.54 4.72
CA GLU A 119 4.18 -7.01 6.08
C GLU A 119 4.63 -5.55 6.17
N LEU A 120 5.04 -4.90 5.05
CA LEU A 120 5.57 -3.53 5.08
C LEU A 120 4.55 -2.54 5.67
N ALA A 121 3.30 -2.58 5.19
CA ALA A 121 2.25 -1.69 5.70
C ALA A 121 2.04 -1.88 7.21
N ARG A 122 1.99 -3.13 7.69
CA ARG A 122 1.85 -3.44 9.12
C ARG A 122 3.04 -2.94 9.93
N ARG A 123 4.27 -3.16 9.45
CA ARG A 123 5.49 -2.67 10.12
C ARG A 123 5.53 -1.15 10.16
N ALA A 124 5.12 -0.49 9.07
CA ALA A 124 5.03 0.96 9.02
C ALA A 124 4.05 1.51 10.07
N LEU A 125 2.86 0.91 10.18
CA LEU A 125 1.88 1.30 11.20
C LEU A 125 2.41 1.10 12.63
N VAL A 126 3.12 0.00 12.90
CA VAL A 126 3.74 -0.24 14.21
C VAL A 126 4.80 0.82 14.52
N ARG A 127 5.68 1.16 13.57
CA ARG A 127 6.73 2.16 13.74
C ARG A 127 6.20 3.59 13.92
N ALA A 128 5.05 3.87 13.31
CA ALA A 128 4.37 5.14 13.44
C ALA A 128 3.45 5.25 14.67
N ASP A 129 3.40 4.20 15.51
CA ASP A 129 2.45 4.10 16.66
C ASP A 129 0.98 4.26 16.21
N LEU A 130 0.64 3.60 15.10
CA LEU A 130 -0.70 3.60 14.50
C LEU A 130 -1.30 2.19 14.39
N ARG A 131 -0.70 1.20 15.04
CA ARG A 131 -1.07 -0.21 14.90
C ARG A 131 -2.56 -0.46 15.16
N ASP A 132 -3.07 0.12 16.23
CA ASP A 132 -4.43 -0.13 16.73
C ASP A 132 -5.40 1.01 16.36
N ALA A 133 -4.96 1.87 15.42
CA ALA A 133 -5.73 3.01 14.98
C ALA A 133 -6.79 2.69 13.90
N PHE A 134 -6.86 1.45 13.41
CA PHE A 134 -7.71 1.09 12.28
C PHE A 134 -8.49 -0.20 12.52
N ASP A 135 -9.77 -0.19 12.13
CA ASP A 135 -10.63 -1.36 12.15
C ASP A 135 -10.26 -2.37 11.05
N SER A 136 -9.63 -1.91 9.98
CA SER A 136 -9.13 -2.76 8.91
C SER A 136 -7.90 -2.17 8.21
N VAL A 137 -6.99 -3.05 7.79
CA VAL A 137 -5.85 -2.70 6.92
C VAL A 137 -5.95 -3.53 5.65
N VAL A 138 -6.11 -2.86 4.51
CA VAL A 138 -6.19 -3.45 3.18
C VAL A 138 -4.96 -3.02 2.38
N THR A 139 -4.12 -3.98 2.01
CA THR A 139 -3.03 -3.78 1.06
C THR A 139 -3.41 -4.38 -0.28
N SER A 140 -2.90 -3.81 -1.38
CA SER A 140 -3.13 -4.34 -2.73
C SER A 140 -2.67 -5.80 -2.85
N ALA A 141 -1.53 -6.16 -2.27
CA ALA A 141 -1.06 -7.55 -2.25
C ALA A 141 -2.00 -8.50 -1.51
N ALA A 142 -2.72 -8.04 -0.48
CA ALA A 142 -3.63 -8.88 0.30
C ALA A 142 -5.02 -8.99 -0.32
N CYS A 143 -5.51 -7.95 -0.98
CA CYS A 143 -6.83 -7.98 -1.63
C CYS A 143 -6.76 -8.41 -3.11
N GLY A 144 -5.57 -8.44 -3.70
CA GLY A 144 -5.35 -8.80 -5.10
C GLY A 144 -5.56 -7.66 -6.11
N TRP A 145 -5.96 -6.47 -5.65
CA TRP A 145 -6.29 -5.32 -6.50
C TRP A 145 -5.60 -4.06 -6.01
N ARG A 146 -5.06 -3.28 -6.93
CA ARG A 146 -4.42 -2.00 -6.62
C ARG A 146 -5.29 -0.82 -7.04
N LYS A 147 -5.30 0.25 -6.28
CA LYS A 147 -5.87 1.52 -6.69
C LYS A 147 -5.22 2.00 -8.00
N PRO A 148 -5.93 2.56 -8.98
CA PRO A 148 -7.29 3.09 -8.87
C PRO A 148 -8.43 2.07 -9.06
N ASP A 149 -8.15 0.78 -9.23
CA ASP A 149 -9.19 -0.22 -9.45
C ASP A 149 -10.24 -0.21 -8.32
N GLU A 150 -11.52 -0.10 -8.70
CA GLU A 150 -12.64 -0.02 -7.76
C GLU A 150 -12.73 -1.22 -6.81
N ARG A 151 -12.22 -2.39 -7.21
CA ARG A 151 -12.22 -3.62 -6.42
C ARG A 151 -11.40 -3.49 -5.14
N ALA A 152 -10.35 -2.65 -5.14
CA ALA A 152 -9.60 -2.32 -3.93
C ALA A 152 -10.50 -1.61 -2.90
N PHE A 153 -11.22 -0.57 -3.33
CA PHE A 153 -12.12 0.20 -2.47
C PHE A 153 -13.36 -0.59 -2.04
N ARG A 154 -13.96 -1.37 -2.94
CA ARG A 154 -15.06 -2.30 -2.61
C ARG A 154 -14.63 -3.31 -1.55
N THR A 155 -13.36 -3.74 -1.54
CA THR A 155 -12.84 -4.61 -0.48
C THR A 155 -12.78 -3.91 0.87
N VAL A 156 -12.38 -2.64 0.90
CA VAL A 156 -12.40 -1.82 2.13
C VAL A 156 -13.84 -1.66 2.64
N ALA A 157 -14.75 -1.21 1.76
CA ALA A 157 -16.16 -1.01 2.11
C ALA A 157 -16.79 -2.28 2.72
N ARG A 158 -16.58 -3.43 2.07
CA ARG A 158 -17.03 -4.72 2.58
C ARG A 158 -16.48 -5.06 3.96
N ARG A 159 -15.19 -4.78 4.21
CA ARG A 159 -14.56 -5.06 5.51
C ARG A 159 -15.06 -4.14 6.62
N LEU A 160 -15.45 -2.92 6.27
CA LEU A 160 -16.02 -1.95 7.20
C LEU A 160 -17.56 -2.09 7.35
N GLY A 161 -18.19 -2.96 6.56
CA GLY A 161 -19.63 -3.19 6.62
C GLY A 161 -20.46 -2.01 6.09
N VAL A 162 -19.94 -1.23 5.14
CA VAL A 162 -20.65 -0.08 4.53
C VAL A 162 -20.78 -0.25 3.02
N PRO A 163 -21.80 0.36 2.38
CA PRO A 163 -21.82 0.50 0.93
C PRO A 163 -20.63 1.32 0.43
N PRO A 164 -20.07 1.04 -0.76
CA PRO A 164 -18.96 1.84 -1.31
C PRO A 164 -19.29 3.34 -1.42
N ALA A 165 -20.56 3.71 -1.68
CA ALA A 165 -21.01 5.09 -1.74
C ALA A 165 -20.94 5.83 -0.38
N GLU A 166 -20.83 5.10 0.71
CA GLU A 166 -20.62 5.67 2.05
C GLU A 166 -19.16 5.67 2.50
N LEU A 167 -18.25 5.29 1.60
CA LEU A 167 -16.80 5.31 1.88
C LEU A 167 -16.19 6.64 1.40
N VAL A 168 -15.49 7.32 2.29
CA VAL A 168 -14.60 8.43 1.96
C VAL A 168 -13.16 7.92 1.98
N HIS A 169 -12.41 8.17 0.91
CA HIS A 169 -10.98 7.84 0.85
C HIS A 169 -10.13 9.10 0.91
N VAL A 170 -9.19 9.13 1.83
CA VAL A 170 -8.25 10.22 2.05
C VAL A 170 -6.88 9.79 1.55
N GLY A 171 -6.29 10.53 0.62
CA GLY A 171 -5.03 10.15 0.00
C GLY A 171 -4.29 11.32 -0.62
N ASP A 172 -3.09 11.08 -1.13
CA ASP A 172 -2.19 12.10 -1.70
C ASP A 172 -2.01 11.99 -3.21
N ASP A 173 -2.49 10.91 -3.83
CA ASP A 173 -2.34 10.69 -5.27
C ASP A 173 -3.71 10.55 -5.97
N PRO A 174 -4.25 11.61 -6.61
CA PRO A 174 -5.51 11.53 -7.34
C PRO A 174 -5.54 10.49 -8.46
N ALA A 175 -4.38 10.12 -9.03
CA ALA A 175 -4.33 9.13 -10.09
C ALA A 175 -4.64 7.71 -9.58
N THR A 176 -4.34 7.44 -8.34
CA THR A 176 -4.64 6.15 -7.70
C THR A 176 -5.78 6.26 -6.69
N ASP A 177 -5.74 7.22 -5.78
CA ASP A 177 -6.71 7.38 -4.69
C ASP A 177 -8.07 7.86 -5.19
N GLY A 178 -8.07 8.67 -6.27
CA GLY A 178 -9.27 9.18 -6.92
C GLY A 178 -10.16 8.10 -7.53
N GLY A 179 -9.64 6.89 -7.78
CA GLY A 179 -10.41 5.75 -8.29
C GLY A 179 -11.54 5.28 -7.36
N ILE A 180 -11.61 5.79 -6.12
CA ILE A 180 -12.77 5.59 -5.24
C ILE A 180 -14.08 6.09 -5.87
N ALA A 181 -14.01 7.10 -6.75
CA ALA A 181 -15.18 7.63 -7.44
C ALA A 181 -15.87 6.59 -8.34
N ASP A 182 -15.10 5.70 -8.96
CA ASP A 182 -15.63 4.60 -9.79
C ASP A 182 -16.39 3.57 -8.94
N ALA A 183 -16.04 3.46 -7.66
CA ALA A 183 -16.78 2.66 -6.69
C ALA A 183 -18.00 3.38 -6.13
N GLY A 184 -18.20 4.66 -6.46
CA GLY A 184 -19.26 5.54 -5.99
C GLY A 184 -18.98 6.28 -4.69
N GLY A 185 -17.77 6.17 -4.14
CA GLY A 185 -17.35 6.87 -2.92
C GLY A 185 -16.76 8.26 -3.20
N ARG A 186 -16.25 8.92 -2.15
CA ARG A 186 -15.70 10.27 -2.21
C ARG A 186 -14.20 10.27 -1.94
N PHE A 187 -13.45 11.05 -2.70
CA PHE A 187 -12.00 11.29 -2.50
C PHE A 187 -11.74 12.63 -1.82
N ILE A 188 -10.80 12.67 -0.89
CA ILE A 188 -10.23 13.89 -0.30
C ILE A 188 -8.72 13.89 -0.53
N ASP A 189 -8.22 14.89 -1.25
CA ASP A 189 -6.80 15.06 -1.56
C ASP A 189 -6.10 15.84 -0.45
N VAL A 190 -5.19 15.19 0.27
CA VAL A 190 -4.44 15.82 1.38
C VAL A 190 -3.38 16.85 0.92
N ARG A 191 -3.11 16.96 -0.38
CA ARG A 191 -2.25 18.02 -0.92
C ARG A 191 -2.97 19.37 -0.93
N GLY A 192 -4.29 19.37 -1.08
CA GLY A 192 -5.14 20.56 -1.01
C GLY A 192 -5.77 20.77 0.36
N THR A 193 -5.99 19.69 1.11
CA THR A 193 -6.62 19.70 2.43
C THR A 193 -5.68 19.09 3.47
N PRO A 194 -5.04 19.89 4.33
CA PRO A 194 -4.21 19.33 5.41
C PRO A 194 -4.99 18.37 6.31
N LEU A 195 -4.34 17.29 6.77
CA LEU A 195 -4.96 16.29 7.64
C LEU A 195 -5.58 16.91 8.90
N SER A 196 -4.99 17.97 9.44
CA SER A 196 -5.53 18.70 10.59
C SER A 196 -6.89 19.38 10.33
N SER A 197 -7.27 19.57 9.08
CA SER A 197 -8.53 20.19 8.66
C SER A 197 -9.56 19.17 8.16
N LEU A 198 -9.25 17.87 8.25
CA LEU A 198 -10.08 16.80 7.70
C LEU A 198 -11.51 16.81 8.28
N GLY A 199 -11.67 17.17 9.56
CA GLY A 199 -12.99 17.24 10.19
C GLY A 199 -13.98 18.10 9.42
N SER A 200 -13.57 19.32 9.04
CA SER A 200 -14.44 20.23 8.26
C SER A 200 -14.81 19.66 6.89
N GLU A 201 -13.89 18.95 6.25
CA GLU A 201 -14.15 18.30 4.95
C GLU A 201 -15.10 17.12 5.07
N LEU A 202 -15.06 16.37 6.17
CA LEU A 202 -15.96 15.24 6.40
C LEU A 202 -17.40 15.67 6.68
N GLU A 203 -17.61 16.88 7.21
CA GLU A 203 -18.94 17.45 7.46
C GLU A 203 -19.65 17.86 6.15
N VAL A 204 -18.90 18.18 5.09
CA VAL A 204 -19.44 18.54 3.79
C VAL A 204 -20.06 17.30 3.14
N ARG A 205 -21.40 17.19 3.16
CA ARG A 205 -22.12 16.15 2.38
C ARG A 205 -22.14 16.55 0.90
N PRO A 206 -21.96 15.59 -0.02
CA PRO A 206 -22.11 15.85 -1.45
C PRO A 206 -23.52 16.25 -1.83
#